data_7089c3e87cd1a41afb3afbc5dd93008b
#
_entry.id   7089c3e87cd1a41afb3afbc5dd93008b
#
_cell.length_a   1.000
_cell.length_b   1.000
_cell.length_c   1.000
_cell.angle_alpha   90.00
_cell.angle_beta   90.00
_cell.angle_gamma   90.00
#
_symmetry.space_group_name_H-M   'P 1'
#
loop_
_entity.id
_entity.type
_entity.pdbx_description
1 polymer ?
#
loop_
_entity_poly.entity_id
_entity_poly.type
_entity_poly.pdbx_seq_one_letter_code
_entity_poly.pdbx_strand_id
1 'polypeptide(L)'
;NYLVNLPANIPEQGLTGIEGNPLNSLGEVVNNAMELVEQQSEQLQGVLPKDYTIFSDGLLGELLRIFNNDALDDVGGDVIGRIYEYFLNKFAKNVAQDDGVFFTPKSLVKMIVNVLEPAHGVLLDPACGSGGMFVQTGDFVNHAGMIANNTMTFYGQEKVEYNAKLCLMNMAVHGLTGVIKSGDEANTFYHDAHNLNGCCDYV
;
A
#
# COMPACT_ATOMS: atom_id res chain seq x y z
N ASN A 1 -7.03 -15.28 -4.65
CA ASN A 1 -8.44 -15.69 -4.46
C ASN A 1 -8.72 -16.46 -3.17
N TYR A 2 -7.81 -16.40 -2.19
CA TYR A 2 -8.00 -17.07 -0.90
C TYR A 2 -9.19 -16.46 -0.13
N LEU A 3 -9.30 -15.14 -0.09
CA LEU A 3 -10.40 -14.44 0.60
C LEU A 3 -11.74 -14.53 -0.15
N VAL A 4 -11.73 -14.60 -1.47
CA VAL A 4 -12.95 -14.66 -2.31
C VAL A 4 -13.71 -15.98 -2.13
N ASN A 5 -13.00 -17.05 -1.83
CA ASN A 5 -13.60 -18.40 -1.64
C ASN A 5 -13.84 -18.76 -0.18
N LEU A 6 -13.67 -17.79 0.75
CA LEU A 6 -14.00 -18.05 2.15
C LEU A 6 -15.51 -18.20 2.32
N PRO A 7 -15.99 -19.27 2.95
CA PRO A 7 -17.39 -19.37 3.34
C PRO A 7 -17.71 -18.24 4.34
N ALA A 8 -18.94 -17.74 4.30
CA ALA A 8 -19.42 -16.70 5.22
C ALA A 8 -19.29 -17.08 6.71
N ASN A 9 -19.09 -18.36 6.97
CA ASN A 9 -18.79 -18.94 8.28
C ASN A 9 -17.61 -19.90 8.14
N ILE A 10 -16.81 -20.05 9.18
CA ILE A 10 -15.77 -21.06 9.25
C ILE A 10 -16.44 -22.44 9.15
N PRO A 11 -15.97 -23.35 8.26
CA PRO A 11 -16.54 -24.67 8.14
C PRO A 11 -16.51 -25.45 9.48
N GLU A 12 -17.49 -26.32 9.72
CA GLU A 12 -17.49 -27.20 10.89
C GLU A 12 -16.20 -28.04 11.02
N GLN A 13 -15.52 -28.30 9.90
CA GLN A 13 -14.26 -29.05 9.88
C GLN A 13 -13.04 -28.19 10.25
N GLY A 14 -13.24 -26.86 10.46
CA GLY A 14 -12.19 -25.89 10.75
C GLY A 14 -11.31 -25.56 9.53
N LEU A 15 -10.56 -24.49 9.67
CA LEU A 15 -9.50 -24.12 8.73
C LEU A 15 -8.17 -24.25 9.44
N THR A 16 -7.12 -24.60 8.70
CA THR A 16 -5.77 -24.70 9.21
C THR A 16 -4.93 -23.58 8.60
N GLY A 17 -4.26 -22.82 9.45
CA GLY A 17 -3.37 -21.75 9.03
C GLY A 17 -2.03 -22.24 8.49
N ILE A 18 -1.19 -21.32 8.06
CA ILE A 18 0.15 -21.56 7.49
C ILE A 18 1.03 -22.39 8.43
N GLU A 19 0.93 -22.13 9.74
CA GLU A 19 1.74 -22.81 10.76
C GLU A 19 1.13 -24.15 11.22
N GLY A 20 0.05 -24.61 10.59
CA GLY A 20 -0.64 -25.84 10.96
C GLY A 20 -1.59 -25.69 12.15
N ASN A 21 -1.77 -24.49 12.68
CA ASN A 21 -2.69 -24.22 13.78
C ASN A 21 -4.14 -24.08 13.27
N PRO A 22 -5.15 -24.58 14.01
CA PRO A 22 -6.54 -24.39 13.66
C PRO A 22 -6.92 -22.90 13.72
N LEU A 23 -7.69 -22.40 12.75
CA LEU A 23 -8.24 -21.05 12.72
C LEU A 23 -9.67 -21.09 13.26
N ASN A 24 -9.94 -20.41 14.38
CA ASN A 24 -11.18 -20.52 15.14
C ASN A 24 -12.12 -19.30 14.95
N SER A 25 -11.65 -18.24 14.29
CA SER A 25 -12.43 -17.04 14.01
C SER A 25 -12.16 -16.52 12.60
N LEU A 26 -13.09 -15.74 12.06
CA LEU A 26 -12.90 -15.10 10.76
C LEU A 26 -11.73 -14.10 10.80
N GLY A 27 -11.51 -13.46 11.95
CA GLY A 27 -10.35 -12.58 12.17
C GLY A 27 -9.03 -13.33 12.01
N GLU A 28 -8.89 -14.54 12.57
CA GLU A 28 -7.70 -15.38 12.39
C GLU A 28 -7.51 -15.79 10.93
N VAL A 29 -8.60 -16.08 10.21
CA VAL A 29 -8.54 -16.39 8.79
C VAL A 29 -8.05 -15.21 7.97
N VAL A 30 -8.51 -13.99 8.27
CA VAL A 30 -8.04 -12.77 7.60
C VAL A 30 -6.57 -12.51 7.92
N ASN A 31 -6.15 -12.63 9.19
CA ASN A 31 -4.74 -12.48 9.58
C ASN A 31 -3.85 -13.46 8.81
N ASN A 32 -4.25 -14.72 8.74
CA ASN A 32 -3.51 -15.75 7.99
C ASN A 32 -3.45 -15.43 6.47
N ALA A 33 -4.51 -14.87 5.91
CA ALA A 33 -4.50 -14.42 4.52
C ALA A 33 -3.52 -13.26 4.29
N MET A 34 -3.40 -12.30 5.22
CA MET A 34 -2.41 -11.22 5.16
C MET A 34 -0.98 -11.78 5.20
N GLU A 35 -0.72 -12.77 6.04
CA GLU A 35 0.59 -13.45 6.10
C GLU A 35 0.92 -14.15 4.78
N LEU A 36 -0.05 -14.83 4.16
CA LEU A 36 0.14 -15.46 2.85
C LEU A 36 0.49 -14.45 1.76
N VAL A 37 -0.14 -13.27 1.78
CA VAL A 37 0.19 -12.19 0.83
C VAL A 37 1.60 -11.68 1.08
N GLU A 38 2.00 -11.45 2.33
CA GLU A 38 3.36 -11.02 2.68
C GLU A 38 4.44 -12.01 2.26
N GLN A 39 4.17 -13.33 2.38
CA GLN A 39 5.10 -14.37 1.93
C GLN A 39 5.33 -14.36 0.41
N GLN A 40 4.39 -13.83 -0.36
CA GLN A 40 4.48 -13.73 -1.82
C GLN A 40 5.04 -12.40 -2.30
N SER A 41 5.22 -11.42 -1.42
CA SER A 41 5.69 -10.07 -1.75
C SER A 41 6.71 -9.58 -0.75
N GLU A 42 7.98 -9.55 -1.14
CA GLU A 42 9.07 -9.03 -0.31
C GLU A 42 8.80 -7.59 0.17
N GLN A 43 8.23 -6.77 -0.72
CA GLN A 43 7.88 -5.38 -0.41
C GLN A 43 6.85 -5.24 0.72
N LEU A 44 5.96 -6.23 0.90
CA LEU A 44 4.87 -6.18 1.87
C LEU A 44 5.20 -6.89 3.20
N GLN A 45 6.38 -7.46 3.36
CA GLN A 45 6.77 -8.16 4.58
C GLN A 45 6.68 -7.25 5.81
N GLY A 46 5.86 -7.64 6.80
CA GLY A 46 5.62 -6.87 8.02
C GLY A 46 4.80 -5.59 7.84
N VAL A 47 4.21 -5.39 6.66
CA VAL A 47 3.47 -4.17 6.30
C VAL A 47 1.98 -4.30 6.60
N LEU A 48 1.38 -5.45 6.28
CA LEU A 48 -0.06 -5.64 6.37
C LEU A 48 -0.53 -5.77 7.83
N PRO A 49 -1.66 -5.17 8.20
CA PRO A 49 -2.22 -5.33 9.54
C PRO A 49 -2.66 -6.78 9.79
N LYS A 50 -2.46 -7.27 11.01
CA LYS A 50 -2.81 -8.64 11.45
C LYS A 50 -3.52 -8.64 12.81
N ASP A 51 -4.40 -7.68 13.00
CA ASP A 51 -5.15 -7.46 14.23
C ASP A 51 -6.68 -7.60 14.04
N TYR A 52 -7.08 -8.33 12.99
CA TYR A 52 -8.48 -8.49 12.61
C TYR A 52 -9.33 -9.26 13.62
N THR A 53 -8.71 -9.93 14.60
CA THR A 53 -9.42 -10.60 15.72
C THR A 53 -10.10 -9.63 16.68
N ILE A 54 -9.82 -8.32 16.59
CA ILE A 54 -10.55 -7.28 17.33
C ILE A 54 -11.99 -7.08 16.84
N PHE A 55 -12.29 -7.51 15.62
CA PHE A 55 -13.61 -7.41 15.01
C PHE A 55 -14.42 -8.68 15.21
N SER A 56 -15.74 -8.57 15.32
CA SER A 56 -16.62 -9.72 15.36
C SER A 56 -16.69 -10.40 13.97
N ASP A 57 -16.88 -11.71 13.95
CA ASP A 57 -17.02 -12.50 12.71
C ASP A 57 -18.21 -12.00 11.85
N GLY A 58 -19.30 -11.54 12.49
CA GLY A 58 -20.44 -10.96 11.79
C GLY A 58 -20.07 -9.70 10.99
N LEU A 59 -19.31 -8.79 11.62
CA LEU A 59 -18.85 -7.55 10.96
C LEU A 59 -17.88 -7.85 9.83
N LEU A 60 -16.90 -8.73 10.06
CA LEU A 60 -15.94 -9.15 9.02
C LEU A 60 -16.65 -9.87 7.86
N GLY A 61 -17.63 -10.73 8.15
CA GLY A 61 -18.42 -11.41 7.13
C GLY A 61 -19.22 -10.45 6.26
N GLU A 62 -19.79 -9.39 6.85
CA GLU A 62 -20.47 -8.33 6.08
C GLU A 62 -19.49 -7.54 5.21
N LEU A 63 -18.34 -7.18 5.75
CA LEU A 63 -17.29 -6.46 5.02
C LEU A 63 -16.81 -7.28 3.81
N LEU A 64 -16.47 -8.55 4.03
CA LEU A 64 -16.03 -9.45 2.97
C LEU A 64 -17.10 -9.60 1.88
N ARG A 65 -18.39 -9.67 2.25
CA ARG A 65 -19.49 -9.75 1.30
C ARG A 65 -19.63 -8.50 0.43
N ILE A 66 -19.37 -7.30 1.00
CA ILE A 66 -19.36 -6.04 0.26
C ILE A 66 -18.24 -6.04 -0.78
N PHE A 67 -17.06 -6.52 -0.42
CA PHE A 67 -15.91 -6.59 -1.33
C PHE A 67 -15.93 -7.81 -2.26
N ASN A 68 -16.65 -8.87 -1.93
CA ASN A 68 -16.84 -10.04 -2.80
C ASN A 68 -18.00 -9.79 -3.77
N ASN A 69 -17.80 -8.90 -4.72
CA ASN A 69 -18.80 -8.53 -5.72
C ASN A 69 -18.23 -8.81 -7.11
N ASP A 70 -19.01 -9.53 -7.92
CA ASP A 70 -18.64 -9.91 -9.30
C ASP A 70 -18.21 -8.69 -10.14
N ALA A 71 -18.73 -7.49 -9.80
CA ALA A 71 -18.31 -6.25 -10.44
C ALA A 71 -16.84 -5.85 -10.16
N LEU A 72 -16.20 -6.45 -9.14
CA LEU A 72 -14.79 -6.22 -8.81
C LEU A 72 -13.87 -7.30 -9.42
N ASP A 73 -14.40 -8.41 -9.89
CA ASP A 73 -13.60 -9.51 -10.46
C ASP A 73 -13.03 -9.15 -11.85
N ASP A 74 -13.74 -8.32 -12.60
CA ASP A 74 -13.35 -7.88 -13.95
C ASP A 74 -12.65 -6.52 -14.00
N VAL A 75 -12.43 -5.87 -12.84
CA VAL A 75 -11.78 -4.56 -12.80
C VAL A 75 -10.26 -4.69 -12.79
N GLY A 76 -9.60 -3.93 -13.66
CA GLY A 76 -8.13 -3.86 -13.68
C GLY A 76 -7.54 -3.20 -12.42
N GLY A 77 -6.24 -3.40 -12.23
CA GLY A 77 -5.50 -2.85 -11.06
C GLY A 77 -5.68 -1.35 -10.85
N ASP A 78 -5.90 -0.56 -11.92
CA ASP A 78 -6.18 0.88 -11.83
C ASP A 78 -7.46 1.19 -11.00
N VAL A 79 -8.50 0.37 -11.08
CA VAL A 79 -9.74 0.59 -10.29
C VAL A 79 -9.50 0.27 -8.81
N ILE A 80 -8.79 -0.82 -8.50
CA ILE A 80 -8.44 -1.18 -7.12
C ILE A 80 -7.58 -0.07 -6.49
N GLY A 81 -6.59 0.43 -7.22
CA GLY A 81 -5.77 1.56 -6.78
C GLY A 81 -6.61 2.81 -6.48
N ARG A 82 -7.58 3.15 -7.33
CA ARG A 82 -8.49 4.29 -7.08
C ARG A 82 -9.41 4.09 -5.88
N ILE A 83 -9.88 2.87 -5.64
CA ILE A 83 -10.64 2.53 -4.44
C ILE A 83 -9.77 2.73 -3.21
N TYR A 84 -8.53 2.23 -3.23
CA TYR A 84 -7.58 2.42 -2.14
C TYR A 84 -7.32 3.91 -1.87
N GLU A 85 -6.99 4.71 -2.89
CA GLU A 85 -6.80 6.16 -2.76
C GLU A 85 -8.03 6.87 -2.18
N TYR A 86 -9.24 6.47 -2.59
CA TYR A 86 -10.47 7.04 -2.05
C TYR A 86 -10.58 6.84 -0.53
N PHE A 87 -10.35 5.62 -0.05
CA PHE A 87 -10.37 5.33 1.38
C PHE A 87 -9.23 6.03 2.10
N LEU A 88 -8.02 6.00 1.56
CA LEU A 88 -6.87 6.69 2.10
C LEU A 88 -7.16 8.18 2.33
N ASN A 89 -7.74 8.85 1.33
CA ASN A 89 -8.14 10.27 1.43
C ASN A 89 -9.27 10.51 2.45
N LYS A 90 -10.20 9.57 2.57
CA LYS A 90 -11.29 9.65 3.56
C LYS A 90 -10.77 9.54 4.99
N PHE A 91 -9.89 8.57 5.24
CA PHE A 91 -9.33 8.34 6.58
C PHE A 91 -8.33 9.43 6.96
N ALA A 92 -7.50 9.90 6.03
CA ALA A 92 -6.56 10.97 6.27
C ALA A 92 -7.23 12.26 6.77
N LYS A 93 -8.40 12.60 6.24
CA LYS A 93 -9.16 13.78 6.72
C LYS A 93 -9.61 13.66 8.17
N ASN A 94 -9.80 12.44 8.66
CA ASN A 94 -10.22 12.19 10.04
C ASN A 94 -9.02 12.12 11.00
N VAL A 95 -7.88 11.60 10.53
CA VAL A 95 -6.65 11.45 11.34
C VAL A 95 -5.80 12.73 11.32
N ALA A 96 -5.84 13.51 10.25
CA ALA A 96 -5.06 14.76 10.11
C ALA A 96 -5.40 15.86 11.15
N GLN A 97 -6.50 15.70 11.91
CA GLN A 97 -6.82 16.62 12.99
C GLN A 97 -6.01 16.36 14.27
N ASP A 98 -5.48 15.14 14.47
CA ASP A 98 -4.84 14.76 15.73
C ASP A 98 -3.30 14.58 15.63
N ASP A 99 -2.74 14.13 14.49
CA ASP A 99 -1.33 13.70 14.41
C ASP A 99 -0.45 14.42 13.36
N GLY A 100 -0.93 15.51 12.75
CA GLY A 100 -0.13 16.25 11.76
C GLY A 100 0.19 15.47 10.47
N VAL A 101 -0.57 14.43 10.17
CA VAL A 101 -0.44 13.67 8.92
C VAL A 101 -1.11 14.45 7.80
N PHE A 102 -0.30 15.10 6.96
CA PHE A 102 -0.81 15.85 5.81
C PHE A 102 -0.78 14.99 4.55
N PHE A 103 -1.94 14.83 3.93
CA PHE A 103 -2.03 14.29 2.58
C PHE A 103 -1.87 15.40 1.55
N THR A 104 -0.85 15.30 0.73
CA THR A 104 -0.68 16.23 -0.38
C THR A 104 -1.83 16.08 -1.36
N PRO A 105 -2.57 17.16 -1.70
CA PRO A 105 -3.67 17.08 -2.64
C PRO A 105 -3.23 16.49 -3.98
N LYS A 106 -4.01 15.53 -4.52
CA LYS A 106 -3.70 14.85 -5.80
C LYS A 106 -3.47 15.83 -6.95
N SER A 107 -4.18 16.96 -6.97
CA SER A 107 -4.00 18.01 -7.98
C SER A 107 -2.61 18.65 -7.93
N LEU A 108 -2.08 18.86 -6.72
CA LEU A 108 -0.73 19.40 -6.54
C LEU A 108 0.33 18.39 -6.96
N VAL A 109 0.20 17.13 -6.49
CA VAL A 109 1.11 16.04 -6.89
C VAL A 109 1.14 15.88 -8.40
N LYS A 110 -0.04 15.85 -9.04
CA LYS A 110 -0.16 15.76 -10.50
C LYS A 110 0.48 16.95 -11.22
N MET A 111 0.36 18.16 -10.67
CA MET A 111 1.02 19.34 -11.23
C MET A 111 2.55 19.18 -11.17
N ILE A 112 3.10 18.77 -10.02
CA ILE A 112 4.54 18.56 -9.85
C ILE A 112 5.05 17.52 -10.84
N VAL A 113 4.41 16.36 -10.93
CA VAL A 113 4.80 15.28 -11.86
C VAL A 113 4.74 15.75 -13.33
N ASN A 114 3.72 16.51 -13.70
CA ASN A 114 3.64 17.05 -15.07
C ASN A 114 4.71 18.11 -15.39
N VAL A 115 5.24 18.80 -14.38
CA VAL A 115 6.36 19.74 -14.55
C VAL A 115 7.69 19.00 -14.65
N LEU A 116 7.86 17.93 -13.86
CA LEU A 116 9.08 17.12 -13.84
C LEU A 116 9.20 16.21 -15.07
N GLU A 117 8.08 15.79 -15.65
CA GLU A 117 8.00 14.88 -16.80
C GLU A 117 8.91 13.65 -16.66
N PRO A 118 8.78 12.86 -15.56
CA PRO A 118 9.67 11.73 -15.32
C PRO A 118 9.47 10.67 -16.40
N ALA A 119 10.57 10.17 -16.97
CA ALA A 119 10.54 9.13 -18.00
C ALA A 119 11.34 7.89 -17.59
N HIS A 120 12.48 8.08 -16.96
CA HIS A 120 13.39 7.02 -16.53
C HIS A 120 14.31 7.54 -15.44
N GLY A 121 14.92 6.63 -14.67
CA GLY A 121 15.95 6.96 -13.68
C GLY A 121 15.51 6.75 -12.24
N VAL A 122 16.22 7.35 -11.33
CA VAL A 122 16.05 7.23 -9.88
C VAL A 122 15.25 8.42 -9.34
N LEU A 123 14.13 8.11 -8.70
CA LEU A 123 13.30 9.10 -8.00
C LEU A 123 13.40 8.85 -6.49
N LEU A 124 13.80 9.87 -5.75
CA LEU A 124 13.79 9.89 -4.29
C LEU A 124 12.71 10.87 -3.81
N ASP A 125 11.78 10.39 -3.00
CA ASP A 125 10.90 11.24 -2.20
C ASP A 125 11.36 11.21 -0.74
N PRO A 126 11.99 12.32 -0.26
CA PRO A 126 12.59 12.36 1.07
C PRO A 126 11.57 12.53 2.21
N ALA A 127 10.30 12.68 1.90
CA ALA A 127 9.18 12.77 2.85
C ALA A 127 7.93 12.16 2.24
N CYS A 128 8.03 10.88 1.85
CA CYS A 128 7.10 10.25 0.92
C CYS A 128 5.66 10.07 1.45
N GLY A 129 5.45 10.21 2.75
CA GLY A 129 4.12 10.05 3.34
C GLY A 129 3.49 8.72 2.92
N SER A 130 2.31 8.76 2.33
CA SER A 130 1.59 7.59 1.79
C SER A 130 1.94 7.25 0.34
N GLY A 131 2.98 7.83 -0.25
CA GLY A 131 3.48 7.48 -1.58
C GLY A 131 2.73 8.10 -2.76
N GLY A 132 2.01 9.20 -2.55
CA GLY A 132 1.26 9.85 -3.61
C GLY A 132 2.11 10.29 -4.81
N MET A 133 3.35 10.74 -4.58
CA MET A 133 4.29 11.09 -5.65
C MET A 133 4.68 9.88 -6.50
N PHE A 134 4.95 8.73 -5.88
CA PHE A 134 5.30 7.50 -6.59
C PHE A 134 4.15 7.03 -7.49
N VAL A 135 2.93 6.99 -6.94
CA VAL A 135 1.74 6.56 -7.69
C VAL A 135 1.50 7.47 -8.90
N GLN A 136 1.52 8.79 -8.72
CA GLN A 136 1.33 9.72 -9.83
C GLN A 136 2.47 9.66 -10.87
N THR A 137 3.71 9.44 -10.42
CA THR A 137 4.84 9.21 -11.33
C THR A 137 4.66 7.92 -12.12
N GLY A 138 4.29 6.83 -11.45
CA GLY A 138 3.99 5.56 -12.11
C GLY A 138 2.88 5.68 -13.15
N ASP A 139 1.79 6.34 -12.79
CA ASP A 139 0.68 6.64 -13.71
C ASP A 139 1.15 7.45 -14.92
N PHE A 140 1.93 8.50 -14.70
CA PHE A 140 2.45 9.37 -15.76
C PHE A 140 3.31 8.57 -16.76
N VAL A 141 4.26 7.79 -16.26
CA VAL A 141 5.16 6.95 -17.07
C VAL A 141 4.38 5.89 -17.84
N ASN A 142 3.42 5.22 -17.19
CA ASN A 142 2.59 4.20 -17.83
C ASN A 142 1.68 4.81 -18.93
N HIS A 143 1.12 5.99 -18.70
CA HIS A 143 0.32 6.70 -19.71
C HIS A 143 1.15 7.16 -20.92
N ALA A 144 2.45 7.38 -20.74
CA ALA A 144 3.37 7.64 -21.84
C ALA A 144 3.74 6.38 -22.67
N GLY A 145 3.14 5.22 -22.34
CA GLY A 145 3.36 3.95 -23.04
C GLY A 145 4.59 3.17 -22.55
N MET A 146 5.16 3.55 -21.42
CA MET A 146 6.27 2.85 -20.77
C MET A 146 5.74 1.98 -19.62
N ILE A 147 6.61 1.16 -19.03
CA ILE A 147 6.32 0.39 -17.82
C ILE A 147 7.15 0.98 -16.69
N ALA A 148 6.50 1.60 -15.71
CA ALA A 148 7.17 2.35 -14.66
C ALA A 148 8.22 1.53 -13.91
N ASN A 149 7.94 0.28 -13.53
CA ASN A 149 8.90 -0.59 -12.86
C ASN A 149 10.14 -0.98 -13.70
N ASN A 150 10.08 -0.80 -15.01
CA ASN A 150 11.21 -1.10 -15.90
C ASN A 150 12.10 0.11 -16.15
N THR A 151 11.54 1.32 -15.99
CA THR A 151 12.23 2.56 -16.35
C THR A 151 12.58 3.42 -15.14
N MET A 152 11.82 3.29 -14.04
CA MET A 152 12.00 4.07 -12.81
C MET A 152 12.43 3.17 -11.66
N THR A 153 13.25 3.73 -10.76
CA THR A 153 13.54 3.15 -9.45
C THR A 153 13.08 4.13 -8.39
N PHE A 154 12.22 3.65 -7.49
CA PHE A 154 11.60 4.49 -6.45
C PHE A 154 12.26 4.26 -5.09
N TYR A 155 12.70 5.35 -4.46
CA TYR A 155 13.19 5.38 -3.10
C TYR A 155 12.40 6.39 -2.28
N GLY A 156 12.06 6.04 -1.04
CA GLY A 156 11.34 6.92 -0.14
C GLY A 156 11.91 6.90 1.28
N GLN A 157 11.85 8.06 1.92
CA GLN A 157 12.09 8.19 3.36
C GLN A 157 10.84 8.74 4.03
N GLU A 158 10.44 8.13 5.13
CA GLU A 158 9.30 8.58 5.93
C GLU A 158 9.57 8.35 7.42
N LYS A 159 9.50 9.39 8.21
CA LYS A 159 9.78 9.30 9.64
C LYS A 159 8.74 8.45 10.39
N VAL A 160 7.47 8.55 9.99
CA VAL A 160 6.35 7.85 10.64
C VAL A 160 6.17 6.47 10.00
N GLU A 161 6.48 5.41 10.76
CA GLU A 161 6.39 4.02 10.27
C GLU A 161 5.02 3.65 9.71
N TYR A 162 3.94 4.15 10.33
CA TYR A 162 2.58 3.92 9.84
C TYR A 162 2.38 4.46 8.42
N ASN A 163 2.87 5.67 8.14
CA ASN A 163 2.80 6.27 6.81
C ASN A 163 3.63 5.49 5.79
N ALA A 164 4.81 5.01 6.18
CA ALA A 164 5.64 4.17 5.32
C ALA A 164 4.93 2.86 4.95
N LYS A 165 4.21 2.24 5.88
CA LYS A 165 3.36 1.05 5.60
C LYS A 165 2.24 1.39 4.63
N LEU A 166 1.57 2.54 4.81
CA LEU A 166 0.56 3.02 3.86
C LEU A 166 1.16 3.27 2.46
N CYS A 167 2.38 3.82 2.40
CA CYS A 167 3.11 4.01 1.15
C CYS A 167 3.36 2.69 0.43
N LEU A 168 3.89 1.68 1.12
CA LEU A 168 4.17 0.36 0.54
C LEU A 168 2.90 -0.34 0.05
N MET A 169 1.81 -0.26 0.82
CA MET A 169 0.50 -0.77 0.39
C MET A 169 -0.03 -0.03 -0.84
N ASN A 170 0.09 1.32 -0.86
CA ASN A 170 -0.34 2.15 -1.98
C ASN A 170 0.42 1.81 -3.25
N MET A 171 1.74 1.69 -3.16
CA MET A 171 2.57 1.26 -4.29
C MET A 171 2.17 -0.13 -4.80
N ALA A 172 1.98 -1.08 -3.88
CA ALA A 172 1.62 -2.46 -4.25
C ALA A 172 0.29 -2.56 -4.98
N VAL A 173 -0.76 -1.84 -4.53
CA VAL A 173 -2.09 -1.87 -5.21
C VAL A 173 -2.06 -1.18 -6.57
N HIS A 174 -1.09 -0.30 -6.82
CA HIS A 174 -0.84 0.31 -8.14
C HIS A 174 0.20 -0.47 -8.97
N GLY A 175 0.64 -1.64 -8.49
CA GLY A 175 1.61 -2.47 -9.17
C GLY A 175 3.01 -1.87 -9.24
N LEU A 176 3.36 -0.96 -8.33
CA LEU A 176 4.68 -0.32 -8.26
C LEU A 176 5.55 -1.00 -7.21
N THR A 177 6.85 -1.04 -7.48
CA THR A 177 7.87 -1.50 -6.54
C THR A 177 8.82 -0.36 -6.17
N GLY A 178 9.25 -0.34 -4.90
CA GLY A 178 10.20 0.67 -4.41
C GLY A 178 10.75 0.30 -3.04
N VAL A 179 11.77 1.02 -2.62
CA VAL A 179 12.41 0.84 -1.32
C VAL A 179 12.06 2.00 -0.42
N ILE A 180 11.33 1.75 0.65
CA ILE A 180 10.91 2.76 1.62
C ILE A 180 11.61 2.50 2.94
N LYS A 181 12.30 3.50 3.45
CA LYS A 181 12.91 3.50 4.79
C LYS A 181 12.05 4.32 5.74
N SER A 182 11.93 3.87 6.98
CA SER A 182 11.10 4.53 7.99
C SER A 182 11.77 4.63 9.35
N GLY A 183 11.17 5.41 10.24
CA GLY A 183 11.66 5.64 11.59
C GLY A 183 12.67 6.80 11.69
N ASP A 184 13.33 6.90 12.83
CA ASP A 184 14.25 8.02 13.12
C ASP A 184 15.45 8.05 12.17
N GLU A 185 15.95 6.89 11.73
CA GLU A 185 17.04 6.79 10.75
C GLU A 185 16.63 7.22 9.33
N ALA A 186 15.33 7.34 9.07
CA ALA A 186 14.78 7.88 7.83
C ALA A 186 14.38 9.37 7.93
N ASN A 187 14.77 10.04 9.00
CA ASN A 187 14.59 11.49 9.11
C ASN A 187 15.56 12.22 8.17
N THR A 188 15.06 12.66 7.04
CA THR A 188 15.83 13.25 5.94
C THR A 188 16.62 14.50 6.31
N PHE A 189 16.23 15.22 7.38
CA PHE A 189 17.01 16.35 7.88
C PHE A 189 18.38 15.96 8.45
N TYR A 190 18.54 14.70 8.83
CA TYR A 190 19.73 14.20 9.49
C TYR A 190 20.38 13.02 8.79
N HIS A 191 19.62 12.28 7.98
CA HIS A 191 20.05 11.01 7.41
C HIS A 191 19.70 10.87 5.93
N ASP A 192 20.66 10.46 5.11
CA ASP A 192 20.43 9.86 3.79
C ASP A 192 20.38 8.34 3.98
N ALA A 193 19.19 7.82 4.27
CA ALA A 193 19.01 6.41 4.60
C ALA A 193 19.28 5.45 3.42
N HIS A 194 19.33 5.97 2.21
CA HIS A 194 19.58 5.20 1.00
C HIS A 194 20.98 5.36 0.42
N ASN A 195 21.80 6.32 0.96
CA ASN A 195 23.11 6.70 0.43
C ASN A 195 23.05 7.12 -1.04
N LEU A 196 22.08 7.94 -1.41
CA LEU A 196 21.79 8.35 -2.79
C LEU A 196 22.28 9.77 -3.11
N ASN A 197 23.16 10.35 -2.32
CA ASN A 197 23.67 11.70 -2.57
C ASN A 197 24.31 11.79 -3.96
N GLY A 198 23.76 12.66 -4.82
CA GLY A 198 24.19 12.84 -6.20
C GLY A 198 23.84 11.70 -7.17
N CYS A 199 22.99 10.76 -6.75
CA CYS A 199 22.60 9.58 -7.57
C CYS A 199 21.14 9.60 -8.03
N CYS A 200 20.36 10.62 -7.68
CA CYS A 200 18.97 10.75 -8.07
C CYS A 200 18.82 11.64 -9.32
N ASP A 201 17.91 11.23 -10.22
CA ASP A 201 17.48 12.04 -11.35
C ASP A 201 16.35 12.99 -10.95
N TYR A 202 15.54 12.59 -9.98
CA TYR A 202 14.42 13.37 -9.44
C TYR A 202 14.42 13.30 -7.91
N VAL A 203 14.19 14.45 -7.26
CA VAL A 203 14.04 14.59 -5.79
C VAL A 203 12.88 15.54 -5.49
#